data_d0777279cb13eef3450d0f934bfcd31e
#
_entry.id   d0777279cb13eef3450d0f934bfcd31e
#
_cell.length_a   1.000
_cell.length_b   1.000
_cell.length_c   1.000
_cell.angle_alpha   90.00
_cell.angle_beta   90.00
_cell.angle_gamma   90.00
#
_symmetry.space_group_name_H-M   'P 1'
#
loop_
_entity.id
_entity.type
_entity.pdbx_description
1 polymer ?
#
loop_
_entity_poly.entity_id
_entity_poly.type
_entity_poly.pdbx_seq_one_letter_code
_entity_poly.pdbx_strand_id
1 'polypeptide(L)'
;MLAYTTDDPVLARRLEDTGCATVMPLGSPIGTGLGIANPHNIEMIVEQAGVPVVLDAGIGTASDATLAMELAWDAVLLASAVTRAADPPAMAAAVRAGHLARQAGRIPKRFWAQASSPALSLAP
;
A
#
# COMPACT_ATOMS: atom_id res chain seq x y z
N MET A 1 -12.58 13.14 -8.79
CA MET A 1 -13.25 11.87 -8.42
C MET A 1 -12.18 10.91 -7.90
N LEU A 2 -12.46 10.21 -6.80
CA LEU A 2 -11.63 9.12 -6.27
C LEU A 2 -12.21 7.81 -6.81
N ALA A 3 -11.43 7.07 -7.61
CA ALA A 3 -11.93 5.89 -8.29
C ALA A 3 -11.50 4.61 -7.54
N TYR A 4 -12.48 3.91 -6.97
CA TYR A 4 -12.27 2.60 -6.39
C TYR A 4 -12.12 1.54 -7.49
N THR A 5 -11.16 0.63 -7.35
CA THR A 5 -10.87 -0.39 -8.36
C THR A 5 -10.29 -1.67 -7.76
N THR A 6 -10.04 -2.65 -8.60
CA THR A 6 -9.31 -3.87 -8.24
C THR A 6 -7.80 -3.64 -8.26
N ASP A 7 -7.03 -4.68 -7.97
CA ASP A 7 -5.57 -4.70 -8.07
C ASP A 7 -5.05 -4.93 -9.49
N ASP A 8 -5.90 -4.72 -10.52
CA ASP A 8 -5.51 -4.82 -11.93
C ASP A 8 -4.82 -3.54 -12.40
N PRO A 9 -3.52 -3.58 -12.78
CA PRO A 9 -2.78 -2.41 -13.25
C PRO A 9 -3.35 -1.80 -14.54
N VAL A 10 -3.92 -2.63 -15.42
CA VAL A 10 -4.50 -2.14 -16.67
C VAL A 10 -5.77 -1.33 -16.41
N LEU A 11 -6.61 -1.81 -15.48
CA LEU A 11 -7.81 -1.09 -15.09
C LEU A 11 -7.47 0.20 -14.34
N ALA A 12 -6.50 0.17 -13.45
CA ALA A 12 -6.01 1.35 -12.74
C ALA A 12 -5.56 2.44 -13.72
N ARG A 13 -4.78 2.08 -14.73
CA ARG A 13 -4.33 3.00 -15.77
C ARG A 13 -5.49 3.59 -16.58
N ARG A 14 -6.45 2.78 -16.97
CA ARG A 14 -7.64 3.26 -17.69
C ARG A 14 -8.45 4.27 -16.89
N LEU A 15 -8.57 4.08 -15.58
CA LEU A 15 -9.25 5.03 -14.70
C LEU A 15 -8.49 6.35 -14.62
N GLU A 16 -7.18 6.33 -14.53
CA GLU A 16 -6.36 7.53 -14.60
C GLU A 16 -6.57 8.27 -15.93
N ASP A 17 -6.55 7.56 -17.06
CA ASP A 17 -6.77 8.13 -18.40
C ASP A 17 -8.17 8.80 -18.55
N THR A 18 -9.15 8.42 -17.74
CA THR A 18 -10.46 9.09 -17.67
C THR A 18 -10.46 10.38 -16.85
N GLY A 19 -9.32 10.77 -16.26
CA GLY A 19 -9.17 11.99 -15.49
C GLY A 19 -9.54 11.86 -14.01
N CYS A 20 -9.44 10.66 -13.43
CA CYS A 20 -9.60 10.49 -11.98
C CYS A 20 -8.48 11.21 -11.23
N ALA A 21 -8.83 11.86 -10.14
CA ALA A 21 -7.86 12.56 -9.29
C ALA A 21 -7.03 11.61 -8.41
N THR A 22 -7.51 10.40 -8.20
CA THR A 22 -6.88 9.37 -7.37
C THR A 22 -7.39 8.01 -7.82
N VAL A 23 -6.53 7.01 -7.84
CA VAL A 23 -6.90 5.62 -8.05
C VAL A 23 -6.80 4.89 -6.71
N MET A 24 -7.83 4.11 -6.38
CA MET A 24 -7.96 3.43 -5.09
C MET A 24 -8.09 1.91 -5.29
N PRO A 25 -6.98 1.20 -5.58
CA PRO A 25 -7.02 -0.25 -5.69
C PRO A 25 -7.18 -0.93 -4.32
N LEU A 26 -7.76 -2.13 -4.34
CA LEU A 26 -7.89 -2.97 -3.14
C LEU A 26 -6.65 -3.85 -2.91
N GLY A 27 -6.33 -4.10 -1.64
CA GLY A 27 -5.34 -5.12 -1.27
C GLY A 27 -5.92 -6.53 -1.30
N SER A 28 -7.16 -6.67 -0.83
CA SER A 28 -7.99 -7.86 -0.87
C SER A 28 -9.46 -7.46 -0.74
N PRO A 29 -10.44 -8.35 -1.03
CA PRO A 29 -11.84 -7.98 -1.01
C PRO A 29 -12.28 -7.34 0.32
N ILE A 30 -13.19 -6.36 0.20
CA ILE A 30 -13.72 -5.60 1.34
C ILE A 30 -14.19 -6.53 2.45
N GLY A 31 -13.78 -6.23 3.68
CA GLY A 31 -14.21 -6.94 4.88
C GLY A 31 -13.45 -8.24 5.17
N THR A 32 -12.52 -8.65 4.32
CA THR A 32 -11.75 -9.88 4.53
C THR A 32 -10.58 -9.72 5.51
N GLY A 33 -9.97 -8.53 5.56
CA GLY A 33 -8.79 -8.29 6.39
C GLY A 33 -7.58 -9.17 6.05
N LEU A 34 -7.51 -9.65 4.82
CA LEU A 34 -6.46 -10.58 4.35
C LEU A 34 -5.15 -9.89 3.97
N GLY A 35 -5.08 -8.58 4.11
CA GLY A 35 -3.91 -7.79 3.73
C GLY A 35 -3.81 -7.58 2.22
N ILE A 36 -2.57 -7.49 1.73
CA ILE A 36 -2.28 -7.31 0.31
C ILE A 36 -2.06 -8.68 -0.33
N ALA A 37 -3.05 -9.13 -1.10
CA ALA A 37 -3.04 -10.45 -1.72
C ALA A 37 -2.01 -10.56 -2.87
N ASN A 38 -1.83 -9.47 -3.63
CA ASN A 38 -0.92 -9.43 -4.76
C ASN A 38 -0.02 -8.18 -4.72
N PRO A 39 1.06 -8.19 -3.94
CA PRO A 39 1.96 -7.06 -3.81
C PRO A 39 2.58 -6.61 -5.14
N HIS A 40 2.85 -7.55 -6.06
CA HIS A 40 3.47 -7.23 -7.35
C HIS A 40 2.56 -6.36 -8.23
N ASN A 41 1.28 -6.68 -8.36
CA ASN A 41 0.34 -5.85 -9.09
C ASN A 41 0.24 -4.45 -8.48
N ILE A 42 0.25 -4.39 -7.15
CA ILE A 42 0.21 -3.13 -6.41
C ILE A 42 1.44 -2.27 -6.70
N GLU A 43 2.64 -2.85 -6.68
CA GLU A 43 3.87 -2.16 -7.05
C GLU A 43 3.79 -1.60 -8.47
N MET A 44 3.29 -2.40 -9.43
CA MET A 44 3.11 -1.94 -10.81
C MET A 44 2.15 -0.75 -10.91
N ILE A 45 1.04 -0.77 -10.17
CA ILE A 45 0.10 0.35 -10.14
C ILE A 45 0.78 1.61 -9.62
N VAL A 46 1.47 1.52 -8.49
CA VAL A 46 2.16 2.66 -7.87
C VAL A 46 3.26 3.22 -8.77
N GLU A 47 4.04 2.36 -9.43
CA GLU A 47 5.13 2.78 -10.31
C GLU A 47 4.64 3.46 -11.58
N GLN A 48 3.47 3.08 -12.08
CA GLN A 48 2.91 3.58 -13.33
C GLN A 48 1.97 4.77 -13.15
N ALA A 49 1.46 4.99 -11.95
CA ALA A 49 0.48 6.03 -11.68
C ALA A 49 1.09 7.43 -11.75
N GLY A 50 0.43 8.33 -12.46
CA GLY A 50 0.70 9.76 -12.46
C GLY A 50 -0.18 10.54 -11.48
N VAL A 51 -1.08 9.85 -10.77
CA VAL A 51 -1.98 10.40 -9.74
C VAL A 51 -1.73 9.69 -8.40
N PRO A 52 -2.13 10.27 -7.27
CA PRO A 52 -2.03 9.60 -5.99
C PRO A 52 -2.73 8.24 -5.97
N VAL A 53 -2.10 7.26 -5.32
CA VAL A 53 -2.63 5.90 -5.18
C VAL A 53 -2.91 5.63 -3.70
N VAL A 54 -4.17 5.29 -3.41
CA VAL A 54 -4.65 5.01 -2.04
C VAL A 54 -5.08 3.55 -1.94
N LEU A 55 -4.48 2.79 -1.04
CA LEU A 55 -4.95 1.43 -0.78
C LEU A 55 -6.25 1.47 0.00
N ASP A 56 -7.32 0.94 -0.58
CA ASP A 56 -8.64 0.88 0.04
C ASP A 56 -9.15 -0.56 0.07
N ALA A 57 -9.33 -1.09 1.25
CA ALA A 57 -9.76 -2.44 1.58
C ALA A 57 -8.64 -3.49 1.71
N GLY A 58 -8.94 -4.48 2.52
CA GLY A 58 -8.07 -5.61 2.78
C GLY A 58 -7.16 -5.46 3.99
N ILE A 59 -6.89 -4.25 4.45
CA ILE A 59 -6.10 -4.04 5.65
C ILE A 59 -6.82 -4.63 6.87
N GLY A 60 -6.21 -5.60 7.52
CA GLY A 60 -6.71 -6.24 8.73
C GLY A 60 -5.86 -5.95 9.97
N THR A 61 -4.59 -5.63 9.79
CA THR A 61 -3.62 -5.43 10.86
C THR A 61 -2.76 -4.18 10.62
N ALA A 62 -2.08 -3.73 11.67
CA ALA A 62 -1.10 -2.64 11.55
C ALA A 62 0.09 -3.03 10.63
N SER A 63 0.47 -4.31 10.61
CA SER A 63 1.53 -4.79 9.72
C SER A 63 1.14 -4.73 8.25
N ASP A 64 -0.14 -4.97 7.90
CA ASP A 64 -0.62 -4.80 6.53
C ASP A 64 -0.53 -3.34 6.09
N ALA A 65 -0.94 -2.41 6.96
CA ALA A 65 -0.84 -0.98 6.70
C ALA A 65 0.62 -0.53 6.54
N THR A 66 1.52 -1.06 7.37
CA THR A 66 2.95 -0.78 7.27
C THR A 66 3.53 -1.29 5.97
N LEU A 67 3.17 -2.51 5.56
CA LEU A 67 3.57 -3.07 4.27
C LEU A 67 3.09 -2.20 3.11
N ALA A 68 1.84 -1.75 3.13
CA ALA A 68 1.32 -0.84 2.14
C ALA A 68 2.19 0.42 2.03
N MET A 69 2.49 1.06 3.14
CA MET A 69 3.34 2.24 3.13
C MET A 69 4.77 1.96 2.63
N GLU A 70 5.32 0.77 2.90
CA GLU A 70 6.61 0.34 2.37
C GLU A 70 6.60 0.10 0.85
N LEU A 71 5.46 -0.28 0.29
CA LEU A 71 5.25 -0.41 -1.16
C LEU A 71 5.05 0.94 -1.88
N ALA A 72 5.29 2.04 -1.17
CA ALA A 72 5.26 3.42 -1.67
C ALA A 72 3.87 3.99 -2.02
N TRP A 73 2.80 3.51 -1.38
CA TRP A 73 1.48 4.12 -1.49
C TRP A 73 1.45 5.52 -0.86
N ASP A 74 0.62 6.38 -1.41
CA ASP A 74 0.45 7.73 -0.87
C ASP A 74 -0.34 7.72 0.43
N ALA A 75 -1.34 6.82 0.53
CA ALA A 75 -2.15 6.64 1.73
C ALA A 75 -2.78 5.25 1.80
N VAL A 76 -3.29 4.91 2.96
CA VAL A 76 -4.17 3.75 3.19
C VAL A 76 -5.51 4.23 3.74
N LEU A 77 -6.60 3.66 3.26
CA LEU A 77 -7.94 3.86 3.77
C LEU A 77 -8.39 2.57 4.47
N LEU A 78 -8.79 2.67 5.70
CA LEU A 78 -9.25 1.53 6.49
C LEU A 78 -10.34 1.93 7.48
N ALA A 79 -11.20 0.98 7.83
CA ALA A 79 -12.26 1.19 8.81
C ALA A 79 -12.33 0.03 9.80
N SER A 80 -12.73 -1.16 9.34
CA SER A 80 -13.00 -2.30 10.21
C SER A 80 -11.78 -2.83 10.97
N ALA A 81 -10.58 -2.68 10.42
CA ALA A 81 -9.34 -3.00 11.13
C ALA A 81 -9.20 -2.21 12.44
N VAL A 82 -9.65 -0.96 12.45
CA VAL A 82 -9.64 -0.13 13.65
C VAL A 82 -10.91 -0.33 14.47
N THR A 83 -12.09 -0.21 13.87
CA THR A 83 -13.36 -0.18 14.63
C THR A 83 -13.73 -1.51 15.28
N ARG A 84 -13.18 -2.62 14.77
CA ARG A 84 -13.37 -3.98 15.34
C ARG A 84 -12.19 -4.46 16.18
N ALA A 85 -11.16 -3.66 16.36
CA ALA A 85 -10.04 -4.00 17.24
C ALA A 85 -10.51 -4.02 18.71
N ALA A 86 -9.88 -4.82 19.55
CA ALA A 86 -10.12 -4.83 20.97
C ALA A 86 -9.81 -3.47 21.63
N ASP A 87 -8.81 -2.78 21.09
CA ASP A 87 -8.44 -1.41 21.47
C ASP A 87 -8.31 -0.57 20.20
N PRO A 88 -9.39 0.09 19.74
CA PRO A 88 -9.37 0.91 18.52
C PRO A 88 -8.35 2.07 18.54
N PRO A 89 -8.19 2.84 19.62
CA PRO A 89 -7.17 3.87 19.71
C PRO A 89 -5.74 3.33 19.53
N ALA A 90 -5.41 2.22 20.17
CA ALA A 90 -4.09 1.59 20.03
C ALA A 90 -3.86 1.09 18.60
N MET A 91 -4.88 0.50 17.96
CA MET A 91 -4.79 0.06 16.58
C MET A 91 -4.58 1.24 15.62
N ALA A 92 -5.30 2.34 15.79
CA ALA A 92 -5.12 3.55 14.99
C ALA A 92 -3.70 4.12 15.14
N ALA A 93 -3.16 4.13 16.36
CA ALA A 93 -1.78 4.57 16.60
C ALA A 93 -0.75 3.64 15.93
N ALA A 94 -0.96 2.33 15.99
CA ALA A 94 -0.09 1.34 15.35
C ALA A 94 -0.09 1.47 13.83
N VAL A 95 -1.25 1.69 13.20
CA VAL A 95 -1.35 1.95 11.76
C VAL A 95 -0.61 3.23 11.38
N ARG A 96 -0.77 4.30 12.16
CA ARG A 96 -0.05 5.56 11.94
C ARG A 96 1.47 5.40 12.05
N ALA A 97 1.96 4.51 12.90
CA ALA A 97 3.39 4.25 13.03
C ALA A 97 4.01 3.73 11.74
N GLY A 98 3.29 2.97 10.92
CA GLY A 98 3.74 2.53 9.60
C GLY A 98 3.99 3.71 8.65
N HIS A 99 3.12 4.71 8.66
CA HIS A 99 3.32 5.95 7.89
C HIS A 99 4.54 6.75 8.38
N LEU A 100 4.71 6.86 9.69
CA LEU A 100 5.88 7.52 10.28
C LEU A 100 7.19 6.77 9.94
N ALA A 101 7.18 5.45 9.94
CA ALA A 101 8.34 4.64 9.55
C ALA A 101 8.76 4.91 8.09
N ARG A 102 7.79 5.05 7.17
CA ARG A 102 8.08 5.48 5.80
C ARG A 102 8.69 6.87 5.74
N GLN A 103 8.11 7.84 6.44
CA GLN A 103 8.64 9.22 6.50
C GLN A 103 10.06 9.29 7.07
N ALA A 104 10.39 8.40 8.00
CA ALA A 104 11.74 8.29 8.56
C ALA A 104 12.79 7.74 7.58
N GLY A 105 12.40 7.40 6.34
CA GLY A 105 13.31 6.99 5.29
C GLY A 105 13.63 5.50 5.30
N ARG A 106 12.73 4.64 5.79
CA ARG A 106 12.91 3.20 5.69
C ARG A 106 13.04 2.78 4.23
N ILE A 107 14.04 1.95 3.94
CA ILE A 107 14.27 1.40 2.60
C ILE A 107 13.18 0.36 2.28
N PRO A 108 12.40 0.54 1.20
CA PRO A 108 11.39 -0.44 0.77
C PRO A 108 12.00 -1.80 0.45
N LYS A 109 11.26 -2.88 0.67
CA LYS A 109 11.71 -4.25 0.34
C LYS A 109 12.13 -4.40 -1.12
N ARG A 110 11.44 -3.73 -2.05
CA ARG A 110 11.78 -3.73 -3.47
C ARG A 110 13.19 -3.20 -3.76
N PHE A 111 13.68 -2.25 -2.96
CA PHE A 111 15.03 -1.72 -3.11
C PHE A 111 16.08 -2.82 -2.90
N TRP A 112 15.87 -3.68 -1.91
CA TRP A 112 16.76 -4.81 -1.66
C TRP A 112 16.80 -5.79 -2.82
N ALA A 113 15.65 -6.08 -3.43
CA ALA A 113 15.58 -6.94 -4.61
C ALA A 113 16.32 -6.34 -5.81
N GLN A 114 16.23 -5.05 -6.03
CA GLN A 114 16.91 -4.34 -7.12
C GLN A 114 18.41 -4.16 -6.89
N ALA A 115 18.83 -3.95 -5.64
CA ALA A 115 20.21 -3.69 -5.26
C ALA A 115 21.00 -4.95 -4.88
N SER A 116 20.39 -6.12 -4.97
CA SER A 116 20.90 -7.33 -4.34
C SER A 116 22.29 -7.77 -4.80
N SER A 117 22.59 -7.72 -6.09
CA SER A 117 23.83 -8.27 -6.60
C SER A 117 25.05 -7.34 -6.44
N PRO A 118 25.01 -6.08 -6.89
CA PRO A 118 26.15 -5.18 -6.77
C PRO A 118 26.48 -4.79 -5.33
N ALA A 119 25.46 -4.60 -4.49
CA ALA A 119 25.66 -4.19 -3.10
C ALA A 119 26.33 -5.28 -2.26
N LEU A 120 25.99 -6.54 -2.49
CA LEU A 120 26.62 -7.68 -1.82
C LEU A 120 28.04 -7.95 -2.29
N SER A 121 28.36 -7.64 -3.55
CA SER A 121 29.71 -7.81 -4.11
C SER A 121 30.68 -6.74 -3.63
N LEU A 122 30.20 -5.63 -3.09
CA LEU A 122 31.03 -4.53 -2.56
C LEU A 122 31.24 -4.62 -1.03
N ALA A 123 30.59 -5.57 -0.38
CA ALA A 123 30.83 -5.81 1.04
C ALA A 123 32.20 -6.52 1.19
N PRO A 124 33.16 -5.93 1.92
CA PRO A 124 34.46 -6.52 2.14
C PRO A 124 34.36 -7.77 3.03
#